data_0152df9f148404e5692368d94a8df22f
#
_entry.id   0152df9f148404e5692368d94a8df22f
#
_cell.length_a   1.000
_cell.length_b   1.000
_cell.length_c   1.000
_cell.angle_alpha   90.00
_cell.angle_beta   90.00
_cell.angle_gamma   90.00
#
_symmetry.space_group_name_H-M   'P 1'
#
loop_
_entity.id
_entity.type
_entity.pdbx_description
1 polymer ?
#
loop_
_entity_poly.entity_id
_entity_poly.type
_entity_poly.pdbx_seq_one_letter_code
_entity_poly.pdbx_strand_id
1 'polypeptide(L)'
;MKPGLFHITLSMVRINSSKGIDEAKMLMDDLKEEFERIIKKQPCRLLLSGLDTFGQRVLFAKVIPDPVDIYDIMYSVIQKKLESCSNVSTTNKFQSVPHMTLLKVSRPVGRIRNSKYLPSYLYEEFSDHKFGSQPINNVKLCLIDAETGSDGFYQTLRSIEF
;
A
#
# COMPACT_ATOMS: atom_id res chain seq x y z
N MET A 1 3.22 -11.70 8.34
CA MET A 1 1.97 -10.86 8.38
C MET A 1 0.78 -11.81 8.23
N LYS A 2 -0.39 -11.48 8.78
CA LYS A 2 -1.60 -12.29 8.51
C LYS A 2 -2.05 -12.04 7.07
N PRO A 3 -2.51 -13.06 6.31
CA PRO A 3 -2.94 -12.86 4.90
C PRO A 3 -4.00 -11.77 4.72
N GLY A 4 -4.95 -11.66 5.68
CA GLY A 4 -5.97 -10.59 5.66
C GLY A 4 -5.42 -9.16 5.70
N LEU A 5 -4.14 -8.97 6.02
CA LEU A 5 -3.48 -7.66 6.04
C LEU A 5 -2.62 -7.39 4.80
N PHE A 6 -2.66 -8.26 3.78
CA PHE A 6 -1.91 -8.00 2.56
C PHE A 6 -2.49 -6.81 1.81
N HIS A 7 -1.64 -5.87 1.48
CA HIS A 7 -2.00 -4.64 0.78
C HIS A 7 -0.80 -4.08 0.03
N ILE A 8 -1.09 -3.18 -0.89
CA ILE A 8 -0.09 -2.38 -1.59
C ILE A 8 -0.37 -0.93 -1.22
N THR A 9 0.62 -0.28 -0.61
CA THR A 9 0.48 1.11 -0.17
C THR A 9 0.67 2.04 -1.36
N LEU A 10 -0.34 2.83 -1.68
CA LEU A 10 -0.28 3.84 -2.74
C LEU A 10 0.31 5.16 -2.21
N SER A 11 -0.15 5.62 -1.04
CA SER A 11 0.38 6.82 -0.40
C SER A 11 0.23 6.73 1.12
N MET A 12 1.10 7.45 1.84
CA MET A 12 1.04 7.61 3.28
C MET A 12 0.71 9.05 3.60
N VAL A 13 -0.35 9.25 4.39
CA VAL A 13 -0.80 10.59 4.79
C VAL A 13 -0.78 10.75 6.30
N ARG A 14 -0.53 11.98 6.73
CA ARG A 14 -0.68 12.40 8.12
C ARG A 14 -1.96 13.22 8.25
N ILE A 15 -2.78 12.88 9.21
CA ILE A 15 -3.98 13.61 9.58
C ILE A 15 -3.70 14.33 10.90
N ASN A 16 -3.81 15.66 10.90
CA ASN A 16 -3.37 16.51 12.02
C ASN A 16 -4.50 16.87 13.01
N SER A 17 -5.74 16.55 12.68
CA SER A 17 -6.90 16.89 13.52
C SER A 17 -8.12 15.98 13.22
N SER A 18 -9.15 16.03 14.07
CA SER A 18 -10.42 15.35 13.78
C SER A 18 -11.08 15.86 12.49
N LYS A 19 -10.98 17.16 12.20
CA LYS A 19 -11.44 17.74 10.92
C LYS A 19 -10.68 17.18 9.73
N GLY A 20 -9.40 16.81 9.91
CA GLY A 20 -8.61 16.17 8.88
C GLY A 20 -9.11 14.77 8.50
N ILE A 21 -9.82 14.08 9.38
CA ILE A 21 -10.46 12.79 9.04
C ILE A 21 -11.56 13.00 7.99
N ASP A 22 -12.40 14.02 8.20
CA ASP A 22 -13.49 14.34 7.27
C ASP A 22 -12.92 14.87 5.95
N GLU A 23 -11.90 15.72 6.01
CA GLU A 23 -11.17 16.20 4.82
C GLU A 23 -10.55 15.03 4.02
N ALA A 24 -9.95 14.04 4.71
CA ALA A 24 -9.39 12.86 4.05
C ALA A 24 -10.47 11.96 3.42
N LYS A 25 -11.65 11.86 4.04
CA LYS A 25 -12.78 11.13 3.46
C LYS A 25 -13.34 11.84 2.22
N MET A 26 -13.47 13.17 2.25
CA MET A 26 -13.88 13.97 1.11
C MET A 26 -12.87 13.85 -0.04
N LEU A 27 -11.57 13.90 0.29
CA LEU A 27 -10.51 13.65 -0.69
C LEU A 27 -10.67 12.29 -1.39
N MET A 28 -11.01 11.24 -0.65
CA MET A 28 -11.27 9.92 -1.24
C MET A 28 -12.46 9.94 -2.20
N ASP A 29 -13.52 10.66 -1.87
CA ASP A 29 -14.69 10.78 -2.75
C ASP A 29 -14.34 11.51 -4.07
N ASP A 30 -13.54 12.57 -3.99
CA ASP A 30 -13.03 13.30 -5.15
C ASP A 30 -12.08 12.44 -6.01
N LEU A 31 -11.29 11.57 -5.38
CA LEU A 31 -10.39 10.65 -6.07
C LEU A 31 -11.15 9.56 -6.85
N LYS A 32 -12.35 9.20 -6.41
CA LYS A 32 -13.14 8.14 -7.05
C LYS A 32 -13.35 8.42 -8.53
N GLU A 33 -13.86 9.59 -8.88
CA GLU A 33 -14.15 9.97 -10.28
C GLU A 33 -12.88 9.99 -11.15
N GLU A 34 -11.76 10.46 -10.57
CA GLU A 34 -10.48 10.48 -11.27
C GLU A 34 -9.97 9.07 -11.55
N PHE A 35 -10.01 8.19 -10.55
CA PHE A 35 -9.55 6.82 -10.68
C PHE A 35 -10.45 5.99 -11.59
N GLU A 36 -11.77 6.17 -11.52
CA GLU A 36 -12.68 5.55 -12.47
C GLU A 36 -12.37 5.95 -13.92
N ARG A 37 -12.07 7.23 -14.18
CA ARG A 37 -11.70 7.70 -15.53
C ARG A 37 -10.39 7.07 -16.02
N ILE A 38 -9.42 6.88 -15.12
CA ILE A 38 -8.14 6.26 -15.44
C ILE A 38 -8.36 4.77 -15.78
N ILE A 39 -9.05 4.04 -14.90
CA ILE A 39 -9.23 2.58 -15.01
C ILE A 39 -10.17 2.20 -16.17
N LYS A 40 -11.20 3.02 -16.46
CA LYS A 40 -12.10 2.80 -17.60
C LYS A 40 -11.41 2.92 -18.95
N LYS A 41 -10.34 3.70 -19.06
CA LYS A 41 -9.56 3.83 -20.31
C LYS A 41 -8.79 2.56 -20.62
N GLN A 42 -8.29 1.89 -19.60
CA GLN A 42 -7.47 0.70 -19.74
C GLN A 42 -7.55 -0.15 -18.46
N PRO A 43 -7.86 -1.46 -18.58
CA PRO A 43 -7.84 -2.36 -17.44
C PRO A 43 -6.48 -2.36 -16.75
N CYS A 44 -6.48 -2.13 -15.44
CA CYS A 44 -5.27 -1.98 -14.65
C CYS A 44 -5.09 -3.18 -13.72
N ARG A 45 -3.88 -3.73 -13.70
CA ARG A 45 -3.52 -4.89 -12.88
C ARG A 45 -2.20 -4.66 -12.16
N LEU A 46 -2.01 -5.38 -11.07
CA LEU A 46 -0.75 -5.45 -10.33
C LEU A 46 -0.23 -6.88 -10.42
N LEU A 47 0.87 -7.07 -11.11
CA LEU A 47 1.55 -8.36 -11.20
C LEU A 47 2.43 -8.54 -9.97
N LEU A 48 2.27 -9.68 -9.29
CA LEU A 48 3.08 -10.04 -8.13
C LEU A 48 4.13 -11.04 -8.58
N SER A 49 5.40 -10.65 -8.62
CA SER A 49 6.47 -11.47 -9.16
C SER A 49 7.80 -11.24 -8.46
N GLY A 50 8.34 -12.31 -7.90
CA GLY A 50 9.61 -12.33 -7.19
C GLY A 50 9.54 -11.74 -5.78
N LEU A 51 10.47 -12.17 -4.94
CA LEU A 51 10.66 -11.65 -3.59
C LEU A 51 11.89 -10.75 -3.51
N ASP A 52 11.85 -9.79 -2.59
CA ASP A 52 12.97 -8.94 -2.23
C ASP A 52 12.82 -8.44 -0.79
N THR A 53 13.80 -7.71 -0.29
CA THR A 53 13.80 -7.24 1.10
C THR A 53 14.17 -5.76 1.23
N PHE A 54 13.54 -5.08 2.19
CA PHE A 54 14.05 -3.80 2.68
C PHE A 54 14.94 -4.04 3.89
N GLY A 55 16.24 -3.78 3.73
CA GLY A 55 17.25 -3.90 4.79
C GLY A 55 17.29 -5.27 5.45
N GLN A 56 16.98 -6.33 4.72
CA GLN A 56 16.91 -7.71 5.21
C GLN A 56 15.94 -7.91 6.41
N ARG A 57 15.01 -6.99 6.62
CA ARG A 57 14.07 -7.02 7.74
C ARG A 57 12.61 -7.10 7.33
N VAL A 58 12.31 -6.64 6.14
CA VAL A 58 10.97 -6.65 5.55
C VAL A 58 11.04 -7.44 4.26
N LEU A 59 10.44 -8.63 4.24
CA LEU A 59 10.29 -9.43 3.03
C LEU A 59 9.01 -8.99 2.32
N PHE A 60 9.09 -8.77 1.03
CA PHE A 60 7.95 -8.34 0.23
C PHE A 60 7.93 -9.02 -1.14
N ALA A 61 6.74 -9.18 -1.71
CA ALA A 61 6.57 -9.48 -3.11
C ALA A 61 6.72 -8.19 -3.92
N LYS A 62 7.53 -8.24 -4.96
CA LYS A 62 7.65 -7.15 -5.94
C LYS A 62 6.33 -7.00 -6.66
N VAL A 63 5.91 -5.76 -6.88
CA VAL A 63 4.67 -5.42 -7.58
C VAL A 63 5.05 -4.70 -8.86
N ILE A 64 4.60 -5.23 -9.98
CA ILE A 64 4.80 -4.65 -11.31
C ILE A 64 3.42 -4.20 -11.81
N PRO A 65 3.17 -2.88 -11.87
CA PRO A 65 1.92 -2.37 -12.40
C PRO A 65 1.78 -2.65 -13.90
N ASP A 66 0.55 -2.89 -14.35
CA ASP A 66 0.21 -3.06 -15.76
C ASP A 66 -1.09 -2.25 -16.04
N PRO A 67 -1.02 -1.14 -16.80
CA PRO A 67 0.20 -0.53 -17.39
C PRO A 67 1.25 -0.12 -16.36
N VAL A 68 2.50 -0.07 -16.77
CA VAL A 68 3.66 0.18 -15.90
C VAL A 68 3.58 1.51 -15.14
N ASP A 69 2.97 2.53 -15.73
CA ASP A 69 2.83 3.89 -15.20
C ASP A 69 1.59 4.12 -14.35
N ILE A 70 0.67 3.13 -14.27
CA ILE A 70 -0.62 3.31 -13.56
C ILE A 70 -0.44 3.69 -12.09
N TYR A 71 0.53 3.10 -11.42
CA TYR A 71 0.81 3.41 -10.02
C TYR A 71 1.27 4.87 -9.86
N ASP A 72 2.13 5.33 -10.75
CA ASP A 72 2.68 6.68 -10.75
C ASP A 72 1.61 7.72 -11.07
N ILE A 73 0.73 7.40 -12.01
CA ILE A 73 -0.42 8.24 -12.35
C ILE A 73 -1.34 8.39 -11.15
N MET A 74 -1.76 7.28 -10.51
CA MET A 74 -2.63 7.32 -9.35
C MET A 74 -1.98 8.06 -8.16
N TYR A 75 -0.69 7.82 -7.92
CA TYR A 75 0.07 8.53 -6.90
C TYR A 75 0.09 10.05 -7.16
N SER A 76 0.37 10.47 -8.39
CA SER A 76 0.44 11.88 -8.78
C SER A 76 -0.91 12.59 -8.62
N VAL A 77 -2.02 11.91 -8.93
CA VAL A 77 -3.37 12.43 -8.70
C VAL A 77 -3.62 12.67 -7.21
N ILE A 78 -3.22 11.72 -6.34
CA ILE A 78 -3.32 11.90 -4.88
C ILE A 78 -2.50 13.11 -4.43
N GLN A 79 -1.23 13.21 -4.85
CA GLN A 79 -0.36 14.31 -4.44
C GLN A 79 -0.95 15.67 -4.81
N LYS A 80 -1.43 15.81 -6.05
CA LYS A 80 -2.07 17.04 -6.52
C LYS A 80 -3.31 17.42 -5.70
N LYS A 81 -4.14 16.44 -5.34
CA LYS A 81 -5.33 16.68 -4.50
C LYS A 81 -4.94 17.04 -3.06
N LEU A 82 -3.88 16.46 -2.52
CA LEU A 82 -3.38 16.79 -1.17
C LEU A 82 -2.87 18.23 -1.04
N GLU A 83 -2.43 18.86 -2.13
CA GLU A 83 -2.00 20.27 -2.14
C GLU A 83 -3.13 21.23 -1.70
N SER A 84 -4.38 20.87 -1.92
CA SER A 84 -5.56 21.66 -1.51
C SER A 84 -6.03 21.38 -0.08
N CYS A 85 -5.47 20.37 0.58
CA CYS A 85 -5.83 19.99 1.94
C CYS A 85 -5.10 20.81 3.00
N SER A 86 -5.81 21.21 4.05
CA SER A 86 -5.26 21.98 5.16
C SER A 86 -4.82 21.13 6.35
N ASN A 87 -5.52 20.00 6.58
CA ASN A 87 -5.30 19.14 7.75
C ASN A 87 -4.79 17.75 7.38
N VAL A 88 -4.59 17.48 6.09
CA VAL A 88 -4.04 16.24 5.56
C VAL A 88 -2.81 16.56 4.74
N SER A 89 -1.72 15.86 4.98
CA SER A 89 -0.47 16.06 4.25
C SER A 89 0.20 14.73 3.94
N THR A 90 0.97 14.67 2.87
CA THR A 90 1.81 13.50 2.59
C THR A 90 2.95 13.39 3.59
N THR A 91 3.29 12.17 3.99
CA THR A 91 4.51 11.88 4.75
C THR A 91 5.64 11.40 3.84
N ASN A 92 5.32 11.05 2.60
CA ASN A 92 6.29 10.56 1.64
C ASN A 92 6.99 11.74 0.96
N LYS A 93 8.30 11.84 1.15
CA LYS A 93 9.13 12.77 0.39
C LYS A 93 9.39 12.27 -1.04
N PHE A 94 9.30 10.96 -1.24
CA PHE A 94 9.54 10.28 -2.51
C PHE A 94 8.47 9.23 -2.71
N GLN A 95 8.15 8.95 -3.97
CA GLN A 95 7.31 7.84 -4.34
C GLN A 95 7.92 6.53 -3.87
N SER A 96 7.13 5.69 -3.23
CA SER A 96 7.58 4.37 -2.80
C SER A 96 7.54 3.38 -3.96
N VAL A 97 8.49 2.46 -3.99
CA VAL A 97 8.41 1.30 -4.89
C VAL A 97 7.17 0.47 -4.49
N PRO A 98 6.26 0.18 -5.42
CA PRO A 98 5.09 -0.63 -5.12
C PRO A 98 5.51 -2.04 -4.67
N HIS A 99 4.99 -2.46 -3.52
CA HIS A 99 5.34 -3.74 -2.91
C HIS A 99 4.21 -4.26 -2.03
N MET A 100 4.14 -5.58 -1.88
CA MET A 100 3.26 -6.24 -0.92
C MET A 100 4.09 -6.89 0.18
N THR A 101 4.03 -6.34 1.39
CA THR A 101 4.78 -6.89 2.53
C THR A 101 4.22 -8.24 2.95
N LEU A 102 5.07 -9.27 2.98
CA LEU A 102 4.73 -10.63 3.41
C LEU A 102 5.13 -10.88 4.86
N LEU A 103 6.32 -10.39 5.25
CA LEU A 103 6.86 -10.62 6.58
C LEU A 103 7.72 -9.43 7.03
N LYS A 104 7.61 -9.11 8.32
CA LYS A 104 8.44 -8.07 8.95
C LYS A 104 9.05 -8.63 10.23
N VAL A 105 10.37 -8.56 10.36
CA VAL A 105 11.06 -8.91 11.58
C VAL A 105 10.89 -7.78 12.58
N SER A 106 9.92 -7.93 13.49
CA SER A 106 9.70 -6.98 14.57
C SER A 106 10.80 -7.10 15.65
N ARG A 107 10.97 -6.04 16.46
CA ARG A 107 11.94 -6.08 17.56
C ARG A 107 11.74 -7.28 18.54
N PRO A 108 10.51 -7.64 18.96
CA PRO A 108 10.28 -8.82 19.79
C PRO A 108 10.75 -10.12 19.11
N VAL A 109 10.40 -10.32 17.84
CA VAL A 109 10.81 -11.52 17.08
C VAL A 109 12.33 -11.59 16.93
N GLY A 110 12.98 -10.46 16.67
CA GLY A 110 14.44 -10.37 16.55
C GLY A 110 15.13 -10.75 17.88
N ARG A 111 14.56 -10.38 19.04
CA ARG A 111 15.09 -10.77 20.35
C ARG A 111 14.95 -12.28 20.61
N ILE A 112 13.78 -12.86 20.31
CA ILE A 112 13.52 -14.30 20.51
C ILE A 112 14.45 -15.15 19.63
N ARG A 113 14.68 -14.73 18.38
CA ARG A 113 15.52 -15.47 17.43
C ARG A 113 17.00 -15.10 17.49
N ASN A 114 17.40 -14.16 18.34
CA ASN A 114 18.74 -13.59 18.37
C ASN A 114 19.25 -13.15 16.97
N SER A 115 18.33 -12.72 16.10
CA SER A 115 18.64 -12.26 14.76
C SER A 115 17.72 -11.11 14.39
N LYS A 116 18.31 -10.04 13.86
CA LYS A 116 17.61 -8.87 13.36
C LYS A 116 17.26 -8.99 11.88
N TYR A 117 17.79 -9.99 11.19
CA TYR A 117 17.77 -10.12 9.74
C TYR A 117 17.15 -11.44 9.30
N LEU A 118 16.58 -11.42 8.10
CA LEU A 118 16.11 -12.60 7.39
C LEU A 118 17.27 -13.16 6.56
N PRO A 119 17.70 -14.41 6.77
CA PRO A 119 18.69 -15.03 5.90
C PRO A 119 18.14 -15.19 4.48
N SER A 120 19.00 -14.95 3.48
CA SER A 120 18.59 -15.00 2.06
C SER A 120 18.12 -16.39 1.62
N TYR A 121 18.73 -17.44 2.15
CA TYR A 121 18.37 -18.82 1.81
C TYR A 121 16.90 -19.19 2.12
N LEU A 122 16.17 -18.37 2.92
CA LEU A 122 14.76 -18.58 3.20
C LEU A 122 13.82 -18.12 2.08
N TYR A 123 14.30 -17.31 1.14
CA TYR A 123 13.45 -16.70 0.12
C TYR A 123 14.10 -16.57 -1.28
N GLU A 124 15.40 -16.88 -1.41
CA GLU A 124 16.12 -16.71 -2.68
C GLU A 124 15.58 -17.61 -3.80
N GLU A 125 15.04 -18.79 -3.48
CA GLU A 125 14.40 -19.67 -4.45
C GLU A 125 13.11 -19.06 -5.06
N PHE A 126 12.53 -18.03 -4.39
CA PHE A 126 11.34 -17.32 -4.85
C PHE A 126 11.66 -15.96 -5.49
N SER A 127 12.95 -15.65 -5.74
CA SER A 127 13.39 -14.36 -6.29
C SER A 127 12.72 -13.98 -7.60
N ASP A 128 12.32 -14.98 -8.40
CA ASP A 128 11.66 -14.83 -9.70
C ASP A 128 10.29 -15.54 -9.78
N HIS A 129 9.79 -16.02 -8.64
CA HIS A 129 8.52 -16.73 -8.59
C HIS A 129 7.34 -15.81 -8.95
N LYS A 130 6.45 -16.29 -9.83
CA LYS A 130 5.24 -15.58 -10.23
C LYS A 130 4.10 -15.93 -9.29
N PHE A 131 3.66 -14.99 -8.47
CA PHE A 131 2.55 -15.18 -7.52
C PHE A 131 1.17 -14.96 -8.13
N GLY A 132 1.10 -14.33 -9.32
CA GLY A 132 -0.14 -14.04 -10.01
C GLY A 132 -0.38 -12.54 -10.22
N SER A 133 -1.62 -12.17 -10.48
CA SER A 133 -2.01 -10.78 -10.72
C SER A 133 -3.31 -10.43 -10.01
N GLN A 134 -3.41 -9.17 -9.57
CA GLN A 134 -4.58 -8.61 -8.93
C GLN A 134 -5.10 -7.42 -9.76
N PRO A 135 -6.36 -7.43 -10.23
CA PRO A 135 -6.95 -6.23 -10.81
C PRO A 135 -7.07 -5.13 -9.76
N ILE A 136 -6.86 -3.89 -10.18
CA ILE A 136 -7.09 -2.71 -9.32
C ILE A 136 -8.59 -2.39 -9.41
N ASN A 137 -9.34 -2.67 -8.35
CA ASN A 137 -10.78 -2.46 -8.29
C ASN A 137 -11.23 -1.64 -7.07
N ASN A 138 -10.33 -1.33 -6.16
CA ASN A 138 -10.63 -0.49 -5.01
C ASN A 138 -9.38 0.21 -4.45
N VAL A 139 -9.61 1.31 -3.75
CA VAL A 139 -8.63 1.98 -2.89
C VAL A 139 -9.27 2.27 -1.55
N LYS A 140 -8.52 2.04 -0.46
CA LYS A 140 -8.98 2.22 0.91
C LYS A 140 -8.11 3.23 1.65
N LEU A 141 -8.77 4.14 2.36
CA LEU A 141 -8.15 4.98 3.38
C LEU A 141 -8.22 4.24 4.71
N CYS A 142 -7.06 3.91 5.28
CA CYS A 142 -6.96 3.08 6.47
C CYS A 142 -6.14 3.75 7.58
N LEU A 143 -6.48 3.45 8.83
CA LEU A 143 -5.64 3.76 10.00
C LEU A 143 -4.60 2.66 10.19
N ILE A 144 -3.31 3.06 10.38
CA ILE A 144 -2.21 2.10 10.48
C ILE A 144 -2.08 1.54 11.89
N ASP A 145 -2.23 2.38 12.91
CA ASP A 145 -1.95 2.02 14.30
C ASP A 145 -3.23 1.70 15.10
N ALA A 146 -4.37 1.50 14.40
CA ALA A 146 -5.61 1.08 15.01
C ALA A 146 -5.74 -0.45 15.08
N GLU A 147 -6.67 -0.92 15.90
CA GLU A 147 -7.06 -2.33 15.88
C GLU A 147 -7.59 -2.71 14.48
N THR A 148 -7.42 -3.99 14.12
CA THR A 148 -7.97 -4.50 12.86
C THR A 148 -9.50 -4.47 12.88
N GLY A 149 -10.10 -4.18 11.76
CA GLY A 149 -11.55 -4.28 11.56
C GLY A 149 -12.07 -5.71 11.76
N SER A 150 -13.37 -5.87 11.78
CA SER A 150 -14.04 -7.17 11.92
C SER A 150 -13.74 -8.14 10.79
N ASP A 151 -13.33 -7.64 9.62
CA ASP A 151 -12.87 -8.41 8.46
C ASP A 151 -11.41 -8.86 8.56
N GLY A 152 -10.71 -8.48 9.64
CA GLY A 152 -9.29 -8.78 9.85
C GLY A 152 -8.33 -7.90 9.04
N PHE A 153 -8.85 -6.87 8.35
CA PHE A 153 -8.05 -5.85 7.65
C PHE A 153 -7.79 -4.63 8.55
N TYR A 154 -7.04 -3.65 8.08
CA TYR A 154 -6.88 -2.37 8.76
C TYR A 154 -8.22 -1.66 8.93
N GLN A 155 -8.39 -0.93 10.01
CA GLN A 155 -9.58 -0.11 10.21
C GLN A 155 -9.73 0.86 9.03
N THR A 156 -10.75 0.62 8.20
CA THR A 156 -11.02 1.40 6.99
C THR A 156 -11.91 2.59 7.33
N LEU A 157 -11.45 3.79 7.02
CA LEU A 157 -12.20 5.03 7.17
C LEU A 157 -13.10 5.33 5.96
N ARG A 158 -12.60 4.99 4.76
CA ARG A 158 -13.31 5.15 3.48
C ARG A 158 -12.79 4.14 2.48
N SER A 159 -13.69 3.56 1.68
CA SER A 159 -13.38 2.72 0.52
C SER A 159 -14.03 3.31 -0.72
N ILE A 160 -13.31 3.32 -1.82
CA ILE A 160 -13.83 3.63 -3.14
C ILE A 160 -13.62 2.42 -4.04
N GLU A 161 -14.64 2.08 -4.80
CA GLU A 161 -14.67 0.92 -5.70
C GLU A 161 -14.82 1.44 -7.14
N PHE A 162 -14.24 0.69 -8.11
CA PHE A 162 -14.30 1.03 -9.55
C PHE A 162 -14.66 -0.18 -10.40
#